data_cc6480f50b569500f43467dfccab1256
#
_entry.id   cc6480f50b569500f43467dfccab1256
#
_cell.length_a   1.000
_cell.length_b   1.000
_cell.length_c   1.000
_cell.angle_alpha   90.00
_cell.angle_beta   90.00
_cell.angle_gamma   90.00
#
_symmetry.space_group_name_H-M   'P 1'
#
loop_
_entity.id
_entity.type
_entity.pdbx_description
1 polymer ?
#
loop_
_entity_poly.entity_id
_entity_poly.type
_entity_poly.pdbx_seq_one_letter_code
_entity_poly.pdbx_strand_id
1 'polypeptide(L)'
;MLAGEKIMVKYPTGSLSNYTSDQTDLFKLKNNHHKKNIVFSDRGMSLEQQINESNQYYLMQNIAVVHKKPTPIQIVKVDYPKRSRAVIKEAYFRQASTTDYNGVYKGYYLDFEAKETRNRTSFPLKNFHEHQIIHLDQCLQQDGICFTIIRFVSLNRYFITPASFIIHAWNDKSKKSLTLTEIESNSYEIKSGFRPTLPYLDIVDKFILDSN
;
A
#
# COMPACT_ATOMS: atom_id res chain seq x y z
N MET A 1 6.16 -46.36 19.36
CA MET A 1 5.05 -45.71 18.65
C MET A 1 4.33 -44.79 19.63
N LEU A 2 4.63 -43.50 19.61
CA LEU A 2 3.94 -42.50 20.40
C LEU A 2 3.03 -41.72 19.48
N ALA A 3 1.72 -41.83 19.70
CA ALA A 3 0.70 -41.12 18.99
C ALA A 3 0.74 -39.63 19.37
N GLY A 4 0.98 -38.76 18.42
CA GLY A 4 0.93 -37.31 18.60
C GLY A 4 -0.52 -36.85 18.77
N GLU A 5 -0.85 -36.28 19.89
CA GLU A 5 -2.12 -35.60 20.14
C GLU A 5 -2.18 -34.34 19.27
N LYS A 6 -3.16 -34.30 18.37
CA LYS A 6 -3.53 -33.06 17.65
C LYS A 6 -4.26 -32.14 18.63
N ILE A 7 -3.61 -31.04 19.00
CA ILE A 7 -4.26 -29.93 19.70
C ILE A 7 -5.21 -29.24 18.72
N MET A 8 -6.51 -29.50 18.88
CA MET A 8 -7.54 -28.81 18.13
C MET A 8 -7.91 -27.51 18.86
N VAL A 9 -7.51 -26.37 18.32
CA VAL A 9 -7.96 -25.05 18.81
C VAL A 9 -9.43 -24.89 18.42
N LYS A 10 -10.33 -24.89 19.41
CA LYS A 10 -11.75 -24.59 19.19
C LYS A 10 -11.95 -23.08 19.12
N TYR A 11 -12.22 -22.57 17.93
CA TYR A 11 -12.76 -21.21 17.79
C TYR A 11 -14.24 -21.18 18.21
N PRO A 12 -14.73 -20.06 18.80
CA PRO A 12 -16.15 -19.90 19.10
C PRO A 12 -16.94 -20.04 17.79
N THR A 13 -17.78 -21.05 17.72
CA THR A 13 -18.72 -21.25 16.58
C THR A 13 -19.78 -20.17 16.65
N GLY A 14 -19.55 -19.03 15.97
CA GLY A 14 -20.63 -18.21 15.48
C GLY A 14 -21.42 -19.08 14.50
N SER A 15 -22.74 -19.14 14.67
CA SER A 15 -23.63 -19.94 13.84
C SER A 15 -23.35 -19.71 12.36
N LEU A 16 -22.93 -20.76 11.64
CA LEU A 16 -22.93 -20.84 10.19
C LEU A 16 -24.39 -20.88 9.71
N SER A 17 -25.07 -19.74 9.73
CA SER A 17 -26.35 -19.57 9.03
C SER A 17 -26.07 -18.96 7.66
N ASN A 18 -26.13 -19.83 6.64
CA ASN A 18 -26.48 -19.51 5.26
C ASN A 18 -25.59 -18.49 4.52
N TYR A 19 -24.36 -18.89 4.18
CA TYR A 19 -23.55 -18.21 3.16
C TYR A 19 -23.63 -18.98 1.82
N THR A 20 -24.83 -19.16 1.27
CA THR A 20 -25.02 -19.70 -0.07
C THR A 20 -26.19 -19.02 -0.75
N SER A 21 -26.11 -17.73 -1.05
CA SER A 21 -26.94 -17.12 -2.13
C SER A 21 -26.68 -15.62 -2.39
N ASP A 22 -25.93 -14.89 -1.56
CA ASP A 22 -25.89 -13.42 -1.69
C ASP A 22 -24.70 -12.83 -2.46
N GLN A 23 -23.80 -13.65 -3.00
CA GLN A 23 -22.70 -13.10 -3.82
C GLN A 23 -23.16 -12.57 -5.18
N THR A 24 -24.27 -13.06 -5.71
CA THR A 24 -24.83 -12.61 -7.00
C THR A 24 -25.60 -11.29 -6.90
N ASP A 25 -26.15 -10.95 -5.75
CA ASP A 25 -26.94 -9.72 -5.59
C ASP A 25 -26.10 -8.49 -5.24
N LEU A 26 -24.94 -8.67 -4.62
CA LEU A 26 -23.97 -7.57 -4.42
C LEU A 26 -23.39 -7.03 -5.73
N PHE A 27 -23.33 -7.87 -6.78
CA PHE A 27 -22.92 -7.46 -8.13
C PHE A 27 -24.01 -6.73 -8.91
N LYS A 28 -25.29 -6.96 -8.58
CA LYS A 28 -26.43 -6.32 -9.29
C LYS A 28 -26.74 -4.91 -8.78
N LEU A 29 -26.39 -4.56 -7.55
CA LEU A 29 -26.70 -3.25 -6.96
C LEU A 29 -25.76 -2.11 -7.36
N LYS A 30 -24.71 -2.36 -8.11
CA LYS A 30 -23.73 -1.34 -8.55
C LYS A 30 -23.81 -0.94 -10.02
N ASN A 31 -24.78 -1.40 -10.78
CA ASN A 31 -24.88 -1.07 -12.20
C ASN A 31 -25.76 0.16 -12.54
N ASN A 32 -26.08 1.00 -11.56
CA ASN A 32 -26.59 2.34 -11.85
C ASN A 32 -25.43 3.31 -12.05
N HIS A 33 -24.64 3.07 -13.10
CA HIS A 33 -23.70 4.05 -13.58
C HIS A 33 -24.41 5.17 -14.32
N HIS A 34 -24.58 6.31 -13.66
CA HIS A 34 -24.49 7.56 -14.37
C HIS A 34 -23.19 7.54 -15.20
N LYS A 35 -23.32 7.54 -16.52
CA LYS A 35 -22.23 7.86 -17.44
C LYS A 35 -21.76 9.30 -17.16
N LYS A 36 -20.94 9.49 -16.13
CA LYS A 36 -20.10 10.67 -16.06
C LYS A 36 -19.03 10.46 -17.11
N ASN A 37 -19.03 11.34 -18.11
CA ASN A 37 -17.92 11.50 -19.02
C ASN A 37 -16.64 11.64 -18.19
N ILE A 38 -15.83 10.60 -18.17
CA ILE A 38 -14.51 10.61 -17.54
C ILE A 38 -13.64 11.43 -18.49
N VAL A 39 -13.59 12.72 -18.24
CA VAL A 39 -12.59 13.61 -18.85
C VAL A 39 -11.27 13.22 -18.21
N PHE A 40 -10.39 12.62 -19.01
CA PHE A 40 -9.03 12.30 -18.65
C PHE A 40 -8.28 13.54 -18.20
N SER A 41 -8.07 13.66 -16.91
CA SER A 41 -7.18 14.65 -16.35
C SER A 41 -6.51 14.04 -15.09
N ASP A 42 -5.47 13.22 -15.29
CA ASP A 42 -4.54 12.78 -14.25
C ASP A 42 -3.85 13.95 -13.53
N ARG A 43 -4.08 15.18 -14.00
CA ARG A 43 -3.44 16.41 -13.49
C ARG A 43 -3.89 16.81 -12.09
N GLY A 44 -4.94 16.21 -11.53
CA GLY A 44 -5.49 16.54 -10.21
C GLY A 44 -5.42 15.42 -9.17
N MET A 45 -5.10 14.18 -9.56
CA MET A 45 -5.06 13.06 -8.63
C MET A 45 -3.76 13.03 -7.82
N SER A 46 -3.87 12.79 -6.51
CA SER A 46 -2.71 12.50 -5.68
C SER A 46 -2.10 11.15 -6.04
N LEU A 47 -0.83 10.93 -5.70
CA LEU A 47 -0.18 9.62 -5.85
C LEU A 47 -0.97 8.52 -5.14
N GLU A 48 -1.44 8.81 -3.94
CA GLU A 48 -2.24 7.88 -3.15
C GLU A 48 -3.53 7.46 -3.86
N GLN A 49 -4.26 8.40 -4.50
CA GLN A 49 -5.45 8.07 -5.26
C GLN A 49 -5.14 7.16 -6.45
N GLN A 50 -4.06 7.43 -7.17
CA GLN A 50 -3.63 6.61 -8.32
C GLN A 50 -3.23 5.18 -7.90
N ILE A 51 -2.52 5.04 -6.77
CA ILE A 51 -2.18 3.73 -6.20
C ILE A 51 -3.45 2.99 -5.78
N ASN A 52 -4.37 3.65 -5.09
CA ASN A 52 -5.62 3.04 -4.62
C ASN A 52 -6.49 2.55 -5.80
N GLU A 53 -6.60 3.33 -6.89
CA GLU A 53 -7.31 2.91 -8.09
C GLU A 53 -6.62 1.71 -8.78
N SER A 54 -5.30 1.72 -8.83
CA SER A 54 -4.51 0.61 -9.37
C SER A 54 -4.70 -0.66 -8.53
N ASN A 55 -4.67 -0.54 -7.20
CA ASN A 55 -4.90 -1.66 -6.28
C ASN A 55 -6.31 -2.22 -6.43
N GLN A 56 -7.32 -1.35 -6.61
CA GLN A 56 -8.68 -1.81 -6.86
C GLN A 56 -8.79 -2.56 -8.19
N TYR A 57 -8.12 -2.06 -9.24
CA TYR A 57 -8.05 -2.76 -10.52
C TYR A 57 -7.40 -4.14 -10.37
N TYR A 58 -6.23 -4.24 -9.72
CA TYR A 58 -5.55 -5.50 -9.48
C TYR A 58 -6.41 -6.50 -8.71
N LEU A 59 -7.10 -6.05 -7.68
CA LEU A 59 -8.01 -6.88 -6.90
C LEU A 59 -9.17 -7.41 -7.76
N MET A 60 -9.80 -6.54 -8.55
CA MET A 60 -10.93 -6.91 -9.43
C MET A 60 -10.53 -7.86 -10.54
N GLN A 61 -9.29 -7.82 -10.99
CA GLN A 61 -8.74 -8.71 -12.03
C GLN A 61 -8.08 -9.98 -11.45
N ASN A 62 -8.13 -10.18 -10.13
CA ASN A 62 -7.45 -11.27 -9.42
C ASN A 62 -5.93 -11.32 -9.70
N ILE A 63 -5.30 -10.15 -9.90
CA ILE A 63 -3.86 -10.04 -10.15
C ILE A 63 -3.08 -10.01 -8.83
N ALA A 64 -3.51 -9.15 -7.89
CA ALA A 64 -2.86 -8.96 -6.60
C ALA A 64 -3.87 -8.51 -5.54
N VAL A 65 -3.51 -8.71 -4.26
CA VAL A 65 -4.25 -8.19 -3.11
C VAL A 65 -3.34 -7.22 -2.38
N VAL A 66 -3.53 -5.92 -2.62
CA VAL A 66 -2.76 -4.85 -2.00
C VAL A 66 -3.71 -3.84 -1.38
N HIS A 67 -3.45 -3.47 -0.13
CA HIS A 67 -4.29 -2.55 0.62
C HIS A 67 -3.49 -1.37 1.18
N LYS A 68 -4.14 -0.22 1.25
CA LYS A 68 -3.66 0.87 2.09
C LYS A 68 -3.87 0.49 3.55
N LYS A 69 -2.83 0.63 4.36
CA LYS A 69 -2.92 0.40 5.80
C LYS A 69 -3.78 1.49 6.45
N PRO A 70 -4.67 1.14 7.39
CA PRO A 70 -5.50 2.12 8.06
C PRO A 70 -4.65 3.03 8.96
N THR A 71 -5.04 4.30 9.05
CA THR A 71 -4.44 5.22 10.00
C THR A 71 -4.76 4.75 11.43
N PRO A 72 -3.75 4.51 12.29
CA PRO A 72 -3.98 4.05 13.64
C PRO A 72 -4.62 5.15 14.48
N ILE A 73 -5.70 4.81 15.21
CA ILE A 73 -6.34 5.70 16.17
C ILE A 73 -6.37 5.05 17.54
N GLN A 74 -6.20 5.85 18.58
CA GLN A 74 -6.45 5.45 19.95
C GLN A 74 -7.80 6.00 20.38
N ILE A 75 -8.75 5.10 20.63
CA ILE A 75 -10.07 5.46 21.15
C ILE A 75 -9.93 5.72 22.65
N VAL A 76 -10.42 6.87 23.11
CA VAL A 76 -10.41 7.28 24.52
C VAL A 76 -11.81 7.16 25.11
N LYS A 77 -12.82 7.60 24.37
CA LYS A 77 -14.19 7.62 24.86
C LYS A 77 -15.18 7.12 23.80
N VAL A 78 -15.98 6.13 24.20
CA VAL A 78 -17.07 5.60 23.39
C VAL A 78 -18.38 5.78 24.14
N ASP A 79 -19.40 6.27 23.46
CA ASP A 79 -20.76 6.34 23.94
C ASP A 79 -21.56 5.16 23.37
N TYR A 80 -22.26 4.42 24.23
CA TYR A 80 -23.07 3.26 23.86
C TYR A 80 -24.56 3.51 24.17
N PRO A 81 -25.24 4.37 23.39
CA PRO A 81 -26.67 4.61 23.61
C PRO A 81 -27.50 3.34 23.42
N LYS A 82 -27.02 2.40 22.57
CA LYS A 82 -27.53 1.01 22.39
C LYS A 82 -26.38 0.12 21.92
N ARG A 83 -26.45 -1.21 22.20
CA ARG A 83 -25.41 -2.20 21.79
C ARG A 83 -25.05 -2.13 20.29
N SER A 84 -25.99 -1.77 19.42
CA SER A 84 -25.80 -1.66 17.96
C SER A 84 -25.35 -0.28 17.47
N ARG A 85 -25.16 0.70 18.36
CA ARG A 85 -24.83 2.09 18.01
C ARG A 85 -23.76 2.64 18.93
N ALA A 86 -22.54 2.12 18.79
CA ALA A 86 -21.37 2.71 19.42
C ALA A 86 -20.94 3.97 18.65
N VAL A 87 -20.75 5.07 19.37
CA VAL A 87 -20.25 6.33 18.81
C VAL A 87 -18.96 6.70 19.50
N ILE A 88 -17.89 6.83 18.73
CA ILE A 88 -16.62 7.34 19.25
C ILE A 88 -16.79 8.84 19.52
N LYS A 89 -16.67 9.25 20.77
CA LYS A 89 -16.74 10.65 21.18
C LYS A 89 -15.39 11.33 21.17
N GLU A 90 -14.33 10.55 21.43
CA GLU A 90 -12.96 11.05 21.53
C GLU A 90 -11.98 9.98 21.08
N ALA A 91 -11.11 10.35 20.15
CA ALA A 91 -10.01 9.50 19.69
C ALA A 91 -8.83 10.38 19.28
N TYR A 92 -7.61 9.87 19.45
CA TYR A 92 -6.38 10.51 19.01
C TYR A 92 -5.70 9.71 17.91
N PHE A 93 -5.14 10.39 16.93
CA PHE A 93 -4.25 9.73 15.97
C PHE A 93 -3.00 9.24 16.68
N ARG A 94 -2.65 7.98 16.44
CA ARG A 94 -1.35 7.44 16.86
C ARG A 94 -0.37 7.55 15.70
N GLN A 95 0.90 7.63 16.04
CA GLN A 95 1.95 7.52 15.05
C GLN A 95 1.88 6.13 14.40
N ALA A 96 1.85 6.08 13.09
CA ALA A 96 1.99 4.83 12.35
C ALA A 96 3.37 4.22 12.66
N SER A 97 3.43 2.91 12.79
CA SER A 97 4.69 2.16 13.01
C SER A 97 5.19 1.49 11.73
N THR A 98 4.47 1.64 10.62
CA THR A 98 4.72 0.95 9.36
C THR A 98 4.63 1.91 8.18
N THR A 99 4.81 1.39 6.98
CA THR A 99 4.57 2.07 5.70
C THR A 99 3.07 2.20 5.38
N ASP A 100 2.75 2.84 4.25
CA ASP A 100 1.37 3.13 3.83
C ASP A 100 0.64 1.92 3.23
N TYR A 101 1.34 1.01 2.56
CA TYR A 101 0.74 -0.09 1.79
C TYR A 101 1.40 -1.42 2.06
N ASN A 102 0.59 -2.49 2.06
CA ASN A 102 1.10 -3.85 2.00
C ASN A 102 0.14 -4.78 1.24
N GLY A 103 0.65 -5.95 0.87
CA GLY A 103 -0.16 -6.92 0.16
C GLY A 103 0.57 -8.19 -0.23
N VAL A 104 -0.08 -8.97 -1.11
CA VAL A 104 0.48 -10.19 -1.68
C VAL A 104 0.35 -10.15 -3.20
N TYR A 105 1.43 -10.47 -3.88
CA TYR A 105 1.50 -10.61 -5.33
C TYR A 105 2.33 -11.83 -5.71
N LYS A 106 1.78 -12.76 -6.48
CA LYS A 106 2.45 -14.01 -6.92
C LYS A 106 3.10 -14.81 -5.78
N GLY A 107 2.50 -14.78 -4.58
CA GLY A 107 3.03 -15.46 -3.38
C GLY A 107 4.04 -14.64 -2.57
N TYR A 108 4.52 -13.51 -3.09
CA TYR A 108 5.45 -12.61 -2.40
C TYR A 108 4.71 -11.58 -1.56
N TYR A 109 5.23 -11.29 -0.37
CA TYR A 109 4.78 -10.18 0.44
C TYR A 109 5.35 -8.88 -0.12
N LEU A 110 4.48 -7.91 -0.33
CA LEU A 110 4.83 -6.56 -0.74
C LEU A 110 4.65 -5.60 0.44
N ASP A 111 5.61 -4.70 0.62
CA ASP A 111 5.47 -3.59 1.57
C ASP A 111 6.09 -2.32 0.97
N PHE A 112 5.34 -1.21 0.94
CA PHE A 112 5.86 -0.02 0.31
C PHE A 112 5.26 1.28 0.85
N GLU A 113 6.02 2.33 0.64
CA GLU A 113 5.69 3.70 1.01
C GLU A 113 5.41 4.54 -0.23
N ALA A 114 4.48 5.49 -0.14
CA ALA A 114 4.15 6.43 -1.21
C ALA A 114 4.58 7.86 -0.81
N LYS A 115 5.43 8.48 -1.61
CA LYS A 115 5.95 9.82 -1.34
C LYS A 115 5.85 10.74 -2.56
N GLU A 116 5.51 12.00 -2.32
CA GLU A 116 5.50 13.03 -3.35
C GLU A 116 6.46 14.17 -3.01
N THR A 117 7.03 14.77 -4.05
CA THR A 117 7.79 16.02 -3.92
C THR A 117 7.41 16.99 -5.04
N ARG A 118 7.38 18.28 -4.72
CA ARG A 118 7.25 19.37 -5.71
C ARG A 118 8.60 19.85 -6.24
N ASN A 119 9.70 19.44 -5.59
CA ASN A 119 11.03 19.74 -6.10
C ASN A 119 11.21 19.08 -7.46
N ARG A 120 11.97 19.74 -8.35
CA ARG A 120 12.23 19.24 -9.70
C ARG A 120 13.52 18.44 -9.80
N THR A 121 14.46 18.65 -8.90
CA THR A 121 15.84 18.16 -9.02
C THR A 121 16.24 17.19 -7.92
N SER A 122 15.47 17.11 -6.81
CA SER A 122 15.82 16.25 -5.69
C SER A 122 14.61 15.86 -4.85
N PHE A 123 14.74 14.74 -4.15
CA PHE A 123 13.79 14.24 -3.16
C PHE A 123 14.41 14.35 -1.75
N PRO A 124 13.83 15.14 -0.82
CA PRO A 124 14.34 15.29 0.53
C PRO A 124 14.14 14.02 1.37
N LEU A 125 15.21 13.48 1.96
CA LEU A 125 15.13 12.29 2.82
C LEU A 125 14.29 12.54 4.08
N LYS A 126 14.20 13.77 4.58
CA LYS A 126 13.32 14.14 5.71
C LYS A 126 11.82 13.86 5.48
N ASN A 127 11.40 13.58 4.24
CA ASN A 127 10.04 13.18 3.94
C ASN A 127 9.73 11.75 4.41
N PHE A 128 10.76 10.94 4.70
CA PHE A 128 10.60 9.68 5.40
C PHE A 128 10.61 9.89 6.91
N HIS A 129 9.90 9.03 7.62
CA HIS A 129 9.99 8.91 9.06
C HIS A 129 10.84 7.71 9.44
N GLU A 130 11.56 7.80 10.55
CA GLU A 130 12.46 6.73 11.02
C GLU A 130 11.76 5.37 11.11
N HIS A 131 10.53 5.33 11.67
CA HIS A 131 9.76 4.09 11.78
C HIS A 131 9.46 3.43 10.43
N GLN A 132 9.31 4.21 9.35
CA GLN A 132 9.07 3.68 7.99
C GLN A 132 10.34 2.99 7.47
N ILE A 133 11.50 3.60 7.70
CA ILE A 133 12.79 3.05 7.31
C ILE A 133 13.10 1.76 8.08
N ILE A 134 12.89 1.77 9.41
CA ILE A 134 13.06 0.57 10.25
C ILE A 134 12.12 -0.55 9.78
N HIS A 135 10.85 -0.25 9.51
CA HIS A 135 9.90 -1.24 9.06
C HIS A 135 10.27 -1.85 7.70
N LEU A 136 10.68 -1.02 6.73
CA LEU A 136 11.15 -1.49 5.43
C LEU A 136 12.37 -2.42 5.56
N ASP A 137 13.33 -2.06 6.42
CA ASP A 137 14.51 -2.88 6.68
C ASP A 137 14.12 -4.24 7.30
N GLN A 138 13.24 -4.23 8.30
CA GLN A 138 12.74 -5.45 8.93
C GLN A 138 12.01 -6.37 7.93
N CYS A 139 11.21 -5.81 7.02
CA CYS A 139 10.53 -6.58 5.99
C CYS A 139 11.51 -7.16 4.95
N LEU A 140 12.54 -6.40 4.56
CA LEU A 140 13.60 -6.90 3.68
C LEU A 140 14.37 -8.09 4.29
N GLN A 141 14.65 -8.04 5.62
CA GLN A 141 15.32 -9.13 6.33
C GLN A 141 14.48 -10.42 6.38
N GLN A 142 13.20 -10.36 6.03
CA GLN A 142 12.28 -11.51 5.93
C GLN A 142 11.90 -11.81 4.46
N ASP A 143 12.76 -11.46 3.51
CA ASP A 143 12.58 -11.68 2.08
C ASP A 143 11.32 -11.00 1.48
N GLY A 144 10.81 -9.95 2.15
CA GLY A 144 9.74 -9.13 1.61
C GLY A 144 10.22 -8.25 0.45
N ILE A 145 9.40 -8.09 -0.58
CA ILE A 145 9.65 -7.14 -1.66
C ILE A 145 9.25 -5.74 -1.19
N CYS A 146 10.26 -4.92 -0.85
CA CYS A 146 10.06 -3.61 -0.26
C CYS A 146 10.59 -2.50 -1.17
N PHE A 147 9.78 -1.47 -1.35
CA PHE A 147 10.10 -0.33 -2.22
C PHE A 147 9.40 0.95 -1.79
N THR A 148 9.73 2.04 -2.46
CA THR A 148 9.02 3.32 -2.33
C THR A 148 8.55 3.77 -3.71
N ILE A 149 7.31 4.23 -3.83
CA ILE A 149 6.84 4.92 -5.02
C ILE A 149 7.02 6.42 -4.79
N ILE A 150 7.91 7.03 -5.56
CA ILE A 150 8.23 8.46 -5.47
C ILE A 150 7.66 9.18 -6.70
N ARG A 151 6.82 10.21 -6.46
CA ARG A 151 6.32 11.09 -7.50
C ARG A 151 7.00 12.45 -7.44
N PHE A 152 7.58 12.88 -8.54
CA PHE A 152 7.96 14.26 -8.79
C PHE A 152 6.78 15.00 -9.43
N VAL A 153 5.97 15.65 -8.60
CA VAL A 153 4.68 16.26 -9.01
C VAL A 153 4.89 17.27 -10.15
N SER A 154 5.89 18.16 -10.03
CA SER A 154 6.17 19.20 -11.03
C SER A 154 6.68 18.66 -12.38
N LEU A 155 7.15 17.40 -12.42
CA LEU A 155 7.62 16.71 -13.62
C LEU A 155 6.60 15.69 -14.13
N ASN A 156 5.61 15.36 -13.32
CA ASN A 156 4.65 14.27 -13.55
C ASN A 156 5.36 12.93 -13.82
N ARG A 157 6.41 12.63 -13.04
CA ARG A 157 7.23 11.42 -13.17
C ARG A 157 7.13 10.57 -11.90
N TYR A 158 7.10 9.27 -12.08
CA TYR A 158 6.91 8.29 -11.01
C TYR A 158 8.03 7.26 -11.04
N PHE A 159 8.57 6.94 -9.88
CA PHE A 159 9.68 5.99 -9.74
C PHE A 159 9.36 4.95 -8.68
N ILE A 160 9.61 3.68 -8.98
CA ILE A 160 9.77 2.65 -7.96
C ILE A 160 11.25 2.61 -7.59
N THR A 161 11.51 2.93 -6.34
CA THR A 161 12.85 2.94 -5.75
C THR A 161 12.97 1.79 -4.76
N PRO A 162 13.92 0.86 -4.91
CA PRO A 162 14.15 -0.23 -3.97
C PRO A 162 14.36 0.32 -2.55
N ALA A 163 13.77 -0.34 -1.55
CA ALA A 163 13.90 0.09 -0.16
C ALA A 163 15.35 0.05 0.32
N SER A 164 16.15 -0.92 -0.14
CA SER A 164 17.58 -1.02 0.18
C SER A 164 18.36 0.25 -0.18
N PHE A 165 18.07 0.85 -1.34
CA PHE A 165 18.69 2.11 -1.76
C PHE A 165 18.26 3.29 -0.86
N ILE A 166 16.98 3.38 -0.50
CA ILE A 166 16.49 4.41 0.43
C ILE A 166 17.12 4.27 1.81
N ILE A 167 17.17 3.04 2.35
CA ILE A 167 17.77 2.74 3.66
C ILE A 167 19.25 3.11 3.68
N HIS A 168 20.00 2.75 2.62
CA HIS A 168 21.40 3.12 2.49
C HIS A 168 21.61 4.64 2.52
N ALA A 169 20.82 5.37 1.73
CA ALA A 169 20.88 6.83 1.68
C ALA A 169 20.44 7.51 3.00
N TRP A 170 19.47 6.93 3.70
CA TRP A 170 19.01 7.41 5.01
C TRP A 170 20.09 7.25 6.09
N ASN A 171 20.84 6.15 6.06
CA ASN A 171 21.90 5.86 7.02
C ASN A 171 23.16 6.72 6.81
N ASP A 172 23.35 7.25 5.61
CA ASP A 172 24.40 8.24 5.33
C ASP A 172 24.02 9.60 5.95
N LYS A 173 24.58 9.88 7.14
CA LYS A 173 24.29 11.12 7.89
C LYS A 173 24.70 12.40 7.16
N SER A 174 25.58 12.31 6.18
CA SER A 174 25.99 13.45 5.33
C SER A 174 24.92 13.81 4.29
N LYS A 175 24.07 12.84 3.92
CA LYS A 175 23.10 12.96 2.85
C LYS A 175 21.77 13.52 3.36
N LYS A 176 21.26 14.56 2.71
CA LYS A 176 19.99 15.23 3.09
C LYS A 176 18.88 15.00 2.06
N SER A 177 19.26 14.63 0.83
CA SER A 177 18.34 14.40 -0.28
C SER A 177 18.95 13.46 -1.30
N LEU A 178 18.09 12.83 -2.10
CA LEU A 178 18.44 12.12 -3.32
C LEU A 178 18.23 13.04 -4.51
N THR A 179 19.22 13.20 -5.36
CA THR A 179 19.05 13.93 -6.61
C THR A 179 18.16 13.13 -7.57
N LEU A 180 17.51 13.83 -8.52
CA LEU A 180 16.72 13.15 -9.55
C LEU A 180 17.58 12.14 -10.34
N THR A 181 18.82 12.51 -10.67
CA THR A 181 19.75 11.61 -11.38
C THR A 181 20.08 10.35 -10.58
N GLU A 182 20.27 10.45 -9.26
CA GLU A 182 20.50 9.29 -8.40
C GLU A 182 19.26 8.38 -8.37
N ILE A 183 18.04 8.97 -8.32
CA ILE A 183 16.81 8.19 -8.39
C ILE A 183 16.67 7.53 -9.77
N GLU A 184 16.92 8.24 -10.86
CA GLU A 184 16.88 7.68 -12.21
C GLU A 184 17.85 6.49 -12.39
N SER A 185 19.05 6.56 -11.79
CA SER A 185 20.05 5.53 -11.90
C SER A 185 19.81 4.30 -11.02
N ASN A 186 19.03 4.44 -9.93
CA ASN A 186 18.81 3.38 -8.93
C ASN A 186 17.33 2.98 -8.79
N SER A 187 16.48 3.40 -9.71
CA SER A 187 15.03 3.17 -9.65
C SER A 187 14.49 2.85 -11.04
N TYR A 188 13.27 2.36 -11.07
CA TYR A 188 12.55 2.14 -12.33
C TYR A 188 11.46 3.19 -12.48
N GLU A 189 11.45 3.87 -13.62
CA GLU A 189 10.38 4.83 -13.92
C GLU A 189 9.10 4.10 -14.33
N ILE A 190 7.98 4.48 -13.68
CA ILE A 190 6.65 4.00 -14.03
C ILE A 190 6.02 5.00 -14.99
N LYS A 191 5.55 4.53 -16.12
CA LYS A 191 4.71 5.33 -17.02
C LYS A 191 3.26 5.15 -16.63
N SER A 192 2.55 6.24 -16.35
CA SER A 192 1.11 6.19 -16.07
C SER A 192 0.36 5.57 -17.25
N GLY A 193 -0.62 4.75 -16.93
CA GLY A 193 -1.47 4.04 -17.89
C GLY A 193 -2.93 4.45 -17.79
N PHE A 194 -3.76 3.79 -18.55
CA PHE A 194 -5.20 3.98 -18.49
C PHE A 194 -5.84 3.07 -17.42
N ARG A 195 -5.49 1.80 -17.43
CA ARG A 195 -5.89 0.77 -16.47
C ARG A 195 -4.82 -0.32 -16.42
N PRO A 196 -4.14 -0.44 -15.28
CA PRO A 196 -4.21 0.42 -14.10
C PRO A 196 -3.63 1.82 -14.35
N THR A 197 -4.07 2.80 -13.57
CA THR A 197 -3.59 4.19 -13.66
C THR A 197 -2.09 4.29 -13.40
N LEU A 198 -1.58 3.48 -12.45
CA LEU A 198 -0.15 3.37 -12.13
C LEU A 198 0.25 1.88 -12.14
N PRO A 199 0.79 1.35 -13.26
CA PRO A 199 1.12 -0.07 -13.42
C PRO A 199 2.42 -0.46 -12.70
N TYR A 200 2.46 -0.30 -11.39
CA TYR A 200 3.68 -0.53 -10.60
C TYR A 200 4.05 -2.02 -10.46
N LEU A 201 3.08 -2.94 -10.57
CA LEU A 201 3.37 -4.39 -10.48
C LEU A 201 4.21 -4.90 -11.66
N ASP A 202 4.15 -4.27 -12.83
CA ASP A 202 5.01 -4.60 -13.97
C ASP A 202 6.51 -4.39 -13.63
N ILE A 203 6.78 -3.47 -12.70
CA ILE A 203 8.14 -3.24 -12.20
C ILE A 203 8.48 -4.22 -11.07
N VAL A 204 7.51 -4.55 -10.22
CA VAL A 204 7.70 -5.56 -9.16
C VAL A 204 8.10 -6.91 -9.74
N ASP A 205 7.60 -7.27 -10.93
CA ASP A 205 8.03 -8.48 -11.64
C ASP A 205 9.54 -8.52 -11.91
N LYS A 206 10.18 -7.37 -12.16
CA LYS A 206 11.65 -7.30 -12.32
C LYS A 206 12.36 -7.61 -11.01
N PHE A 207 11.86 -7.11 -9.87
CA PHE A 207 12.42 -7.44 -8.57
C PHE A 207 12.32 -8.93 -8.25
N ILE A 208 11.21 -9.59 -8.63
CA ILE A 208 11.05 -11.04 -8.46
C ILE A 208 12.05 -11.81 -9.33
N LEU A 209 12.27 -11.37 -10.57
CA LEU A 209 13.21 -12.03 -11.49
C LEU A 209 14.67 -11.85 -11.05
N ASP A 210 15.02 -10.70 -10.52
CA ASP A 210 16.37 -10.38 -10.05
C ASP A 210 16.71 -11.07 -8.71
N SER A 211 15.70 -11.61 -8.00
CA SER A 211 15.85 -12.30 -6.70
C SER A 211 15.98 -13.82 -6.84
N ASN A 212 15.74 -14.39 -8.02
CA ASN A 212 15.89 -15.82 -8.36
C ASN A 212 17.16 -16.07 -9.16
#